data_365519ffaf76dc83e1a1333fff6f4a68
#
_entry.id   365519ffaf76dc83e1a1333fff6f4a68
#
_cell.length_a   1.000
_cell.length_b   1.000
_cell.length_c   1.000
_cell.angle_alpha   90.00
_cell.angle_beta   90.00
_cell.angle_gamma   90.00
#
_symmetry.space_group_name_H-M   'P 1'
#
loop_
_entity.id
_entity.type
_entity.pdbx_description
1 polymer ?
#
loop_
_entity_poly.entity_id
_entity_poly.type
_entity_poly.pdbx_seq_one_letter_code
_entity_poly.pdbx_strand_id
1 'polypeptide(L)'
;MSPNIRDICALFLPLNGVYPNCATFRLEVAGLAEGRPSVLVGDFILVKRRDASTEWYKGCVHEVSADTVNLRFSSNFSTYKGKKFDVRFVLNRLPLRRMHQALTLKTDATRFLFPELEHVRMGRVNTEQLSSITPINRLIGEDYEQLMTVAAIVHQPPGSVPFIIFGPSVHVYFYSVVSVIHDVNCRPGTGKTITVVEAIRQLLARDPKVSILACAPSNSAADLIAQRLRVLGPSQLFRLNAASREYKTLPEILRDFTLFNGNLVFATPSIERLKKYRVVVATCVSGGIPHGLGVRQGHFSHIFIDEAGQCMEPDAMISIKTMADKWTNIVLAGDSKQLGPSVRSHVASALGLNKSYLTRLMAREVYDLRTATGTTYLSIALLQTLRKF
;
A
#
# COMPACT_ATOMS: atom_id res chain seq x y z
N MET A 1 15.38 -6.19 25.18
CA MET A 1 14.18 -6.71 25.86
C MET A 1 13.90 -8.09 25.32
N SER A 2 14.02 -9.12 26.16
CA SER A 2 13.75 -10.51 25.79
C SER A 2 12.29 -10.68 25.37
N PRO A 3 11.98 -11.38 24.27
CA PRO A 3 10.61 -11.67 23.90
C PRO A 3 10.00 -12.56 25.00
N ASN A 4 8.84 -12.17 25.49
CA ASN A 4 8.06 -12.93 26.46
C ASN A 4 7.83 -14.36 25.94
N ILE A 5 8.58 -15.29 26.47
CA ILE A 5 8.30 -16.73 26.38
C ILE A 5 7.12 -16.94 27.32
N ARG A 6 5.92 -17.11 26.83
CA ARG A 6 4.83 -17.65 27.63
C ARG A 6 4.71 -19.13 27.30
N ASP A 7 4.80 -19.95 28.32
CA ASP A 7 4.43 -21.36 28.28
C ASP A 7 2.92 -21.47 28.02
N ILE A 8 2.53 -21.38 26.78
CA ILE A 8 1.14 -21.63 26.39
C ILE A 8 1.01 -23.13 26.18
N CYS A 9 0.22 -23.77 27.02
CA CYS A 9 -0.24 -25.13 26.82
C CYS A 9 -1.21 -25.12 25.64
N ALA A 10 -0.69 -25.33 24.43
CA ALA A 10 -1.44 -25.18 23.21
C ALA A 10 -2.00 -26.51 22.74
N LEU A 11 -3.31 -26.60 22.69
CA LEU A 11 -4.04 -27.60 21.88
C LEU A 11 -4.13 -27.09 20.46
N PHE A 12 -3.38 -27.71 19.56
CA PHE A 12 -3.51 -27.45 18.13
C PHE A 12 -4.67 -28.28 17.57
N LEU A 13 -5.76 -27.64 17.19
CA LEU A 13 -6.87 -28.27 16.49
C LEU A 13 -6.59 -28.24 15.00
N PRO A 14 -6.48 -29.39 14.33
CA PRO A 14 -6.32 -29.43 12.88
C PRO A 14 -7.58 -28.87 12.21
N LEU A 15 -7.39 -27.92 11.30
CA LEU A 15 -8.44 -27.40 10.42
C LEU A 15 -8.42 -28.24 9.14
N ASN A 16 -9.40 -29.09 8.97
CA ASN A 16 -9.51 -29.99 7.81
C ASN A 16 -9.75 -29.19 6.51
N GLY A 17 -8.95 -29.48 5.51
CA GLY A 17 -9.42 -29.45 4.13
C GLY A 17 -9.17 -28.21 3.29
N VAL A 18 -8.16 -27.34 3.55
CA VAL A 18 -8.04 -26.10 2.77
C VAL A 18 -6.85 -26.04 1.81
N TYR A 19 -5.76 -26.76 2.09
CA TYR A 19 -4.55 -26.70 1.25
C TYR A 19 -3.93 -28.07 1.08
N PRO A 20 -3.70 -28.54 -0.15
CA PRO A 20 -2.85 -29.71 -0.38
C PRO A 20 -1.43 -29.36 0.08
N ASN A 21 -0.84 -30.21 0.91
CA ASN A 21 0.54 -30.10 1.44
C ASN A 21 0.82 -29.01 2.49
N CYS A 22 -0.19 -28.41 3.13
CA CYS A 22 0.03 -27.52 4.28
C CYS A 22 -0.92 -27.89 5.41
N ALA A 23 -0.36 -28.07 6.60
CA ALA A 23 -1.14 -28.29 7.81
C ALA A 23 -1.58 -26.94 8.39
N THR A 24 -2.89 -26.72 8.52
CA THR A 24 -3.50 -25.57 9.17
C THR A 24 -4.01 -25.96 10.55
N PHE A 25 -3.72 -25.11 11.55
CA PHE A 25 -4.06 -25.37 12.92
C PHE A 25 -4.65 -24.11 13.56
N ARG A 26 -5.57 -24.30 14.49
CA ARG A 26 -6.10 -23.25 15.36
C ARG A 26 -5.41 -23.35 16.72
N LEU A 27 -4.95 -22.23 17.22
CA LEU A 27 -4.34 -22.09 18.53
C LEU A 27 -5.15 -21.08 19.35
N GLU A 28 -5.62 -21.46 20.51
CA GLU A 28 -6.19 -20.54 21.50
C GLU A 28 -5.07 -19.80 22.23
N VAL A 29 -5.17 -18.49 22.33
CA VAL A 29 -4.18 -17.62 22.95
C VAL A 29 -4.85 -16.69 23.93
N ALA A 30 -4.67 -16.95 25.22
CA ALA A 30 -5.23 -16.10 26.27
C ALA A 30 -4.69 -14.67 26.20
N GLY A 31 -5.56 -13.68 26.32
CA GLY A 31 -5.23 -12.27 26.31
C GLY A 31 -4.96 -11.69 24.89
N LEU A 32 -5.30 -12.43 23.85
CA LEU A 32 -5.11 -11.96 22.46
C LEU A 32 -5.98 -10.73 22.16
N ALA A 33 -7.22 -10.71 22.63
CA ALA A 33 -8.13 -9.56 22.50
C ALA A 33 -7.58 -8.29 23.16
N GLU A 34 -6.79 -8.43 24.21
CA GLU A 34 -6.12 -7.34 24.92
C GLU A 34 -4.78 -6.94 24.25
N GLY A 35 -4.44 -7.56 23.13
CA GLY A 35 -3.15 -7.35 22.45
C GLY A 35 -1.94 -7.92 23.22
N ARG A 36 -2.15 -8.91 24.09
CA ARG A 36 -1.10 -9.55 24.91
C ARG A 36 -1.14 -11.08 24.78
N PRO A 37 -0.34 -11.70 23.91
CA PRO A 37 0.70 -11.11 23.06
C PRO A 37 0.13 -10.32 21.88
N SER A 38 0.87 -9.31 21.44
CA SER A 38 0.55 -8.57 20.20
C SER A 38 0.94 -9.43 19.00
N VAL A 39 -0.04 -10.11 18.41
CA VAL A 39 0.12 -10.97 17.24
C VAL A 39 -0.59 -10.36 16.05
N LEU A 40 0.03 -10.39 14.89
CA LEU A 40 -0.55 -9.93 13.63
C LEU A 40 -0.56 -11.02 12.58
N VAL A 41 -1.50 -10.88 11.65
CA VAL A 41 -1.46 -11.63 10.39
C VAL A 41 -0.14 -11.36 9.67
N GLY A 42 0.55 -12.44 9.27
CA GLY A 42 1.89 -12.40 8.68
C GLY A 42 3.04 -12.52 9.66
N ASP A 43 2.82 -12.47 10.96
CA ASP A 43 3.84 -12.81 11.95
C ASP A 43 4.18 -14.31 11.90
N PHE A 44 5.28 -14.68 12.53
CA PHE A 44 5.71 -16.07 12.63
C PHE A 44 5.45 -16.62 14.04
N ILE A 45 5.23 -17.93 14.07
CA ILE A 45 5.20 -18.70 15.31
C ILE A 45 6.28 -19.78 15.25
N LEU A 46 7.00 -19.93 16.34
CA LEU A 46 7.90 -21.07 16.55
C LEU A 46 7.24 -22.00 17.55
N VAL A 47 7.21 -23.27 17.22
CA VAL A 47 6.58 -24.31 18.04
C VAL A 47 7.56 -25.44 18.25
N LYS A 48 7.73 -25.86 19.51
CA LYS A 48 8.60 -26.97 19.89
C LYS A 48 7.81 -27.97 20.74
N ARG A 49 8.02 -29.24 20.50
CA ARG A 49 7.46 -30.31 21.33
C ARG A 49 8.17 -30.37 22.67
N ARG A 50 7.42 -30.62 23.75
CA ARG A 50 8.01 -30.77 25.11
C ARG A 50 8.63 -32.14 25.38
N ASP A 51 8.39 -33.10 24.52
CA ASP A 51 8.65 -34.54 24.74
C ASP A 51 10.05 -35.03 24.34
N ALA A 52 11.05 -34.22 24.25
CA ALA A 52 12.42 -34.58 23.91
C ALA A 52 12.99 -34.04 22.61
N SER A 53 12.16 -33.40 21.75
CA SER A 53 12.67 -32.78 20.54
C SER A 53 13.31 -31.43 20.84
N THR A 54 14.51 -31.20 20.33
CA THR A 54 15.15 -29.88 20.33
C THR A 54 14.73 -29.03 19.14
N GLU A 55 13.97 -29.58 18.20
CA GLU A 55 13.61 -28.96 16.93
C GLU A 55 12.45 -27.99 17.10
N TRP A 56 12.63 -26.79 16.52
CA TRP A 56 11.60 -25.78 16.43
C TRP A 56 10.97 -25.78 15.04
N TYR A 57 9.66 -25.90 14.99
CA TYR A 57 8.88 -25.78 13.77
C TYR A 57 8.42 -24.34 13.59
N LYS A 58 8.63 -23.78 12.40
CA LYS A 58 8.20 -22.41 12.07
C LYS A 58 6.90 -22.45 11.31
N GLY A 59 5.89 -21.72 11.83
CA GLY A 59 4.61 -21.46 11.17
C GLY A 59 4.40 -19.99 10.91
N CYS A 60 3.39 -19.68 10.08
CA CYS A 60 2.93 -18.32 9.80
C CYS A 60 1.54 -18.11 10.38
N VAL A 61 1.30 -16.91 10.91
CA VAL A 61 -0.01 -16.45 11.36
C VAL A 61 -0.82 -16.00 10.15
N HIS A 62 -1.96 -16.63 9.91
CA HIS A 62 -2.84 -16.31 8.78
C HIS A 62 -4.05 -15.49 9.17
N GLU A 63 -4.58 -15.76 10.35
CA GLU A 63 -5.77 -15.09 10.86
C GLU A 63 -5.65 -14.92 12.36
N VAL A 64 -6.14 -13.80 12.86
CA VAL A 64 -6.20 -13.48 14.28
C VAL A 64 -7.64 -13.12 14.62
N SER A 65 -8.25 -13.89 15.50
CA SER A 65 -9.58 -13.64 16.07
C SER A 65 -9.43 -13.13 17.51
N ALA A 66 -10.53 -12.94 18.23
CA ALA A 66 -10.49 -12.38 19.58
C ALA A 66 -9.61 -13.20 20.57
N ASP A 67 -9.64 -14.52 20.46
CA ASP A 67 -9.00 -15.46 21.37
C ASP A 67 -8.20 -16.57 20.66
N THR A 68 -8.26 -16.60 19.32
CA THR A 68 -7.65 -17.66 18.53
C THR A 68 -6.78 -17.13 17.40
N VAL A 69 -5.76 -17.91 17.04
CA VAL A 69 -4.86 -17.66 15.92
C VAL A 69 -4.88 -18.86 14.98
N ASN A 70 -5.18 -18.64 13.72
CA ASN A 70 -5.06 -19.65 12.68
C ASN A 70 -3.63 -19.63 12.12
N LEU A 71 -2.99 -20.80 12.13
CA LEU A 71 -1.59 -21.00 11.85
C LEU A 71 -1.41 -21.93 10.67
N ARG A 72 -0.37 -21.70 9.91
CA ARG A 72 0.05 -22.57 8.81
C ARG A 72 1.49 -23.01 9.01
N PHE A 73 1.70 -24.33 8.92
CA PHE A 73 3.01 -24.96 8.97
C PHE A 73 3.32 -25.68 7.67
N SER A 74 4.59 -26.01 7.46
CA SER A 74 4.99 -26.93 6.39
C SER A 74 4.45 -28.34 6.66
N SER A 75 4.43 -29.19 5.62
CA SER A 75 3.98 -30.59 5.70
C SER A 75 4.71 -31.44 6.74
N ASN A 76 5.91 -31.02 7.15
CA ASN A 76 6.72 -31.72 8.14
C ASN A 76 6.21 -31.54 9.58
N PHE A 77 5.29 -30.61 9.82
CA PHE A 77 4.70 -30.40 11.13
C PHE A 77 3.48 -31.30 11.31
N SER A 78 3.52 -32.16 12.29
CA SER A 78 2.39 -33.01 12.69
C SER A 78 2.04 -32.80 14.15
N THR A 79 0.74 -32.69 14.45
CA THR A 79 0.23 -32.72 15.81
C THR A 79 -0.29 -34.11 16.13
N TYR A 80 -0.27 -34.44 17.41
CA TYR A 80 -0.94 -35.62 17.92
C TYR A 80 -1.70 -35.30 19.21
N LYS A 81 -2.80 -36.03 19.48
CA LYS A 81 -3.65 -35.78 20.64
C LYS A 81 -2.86 -35.84 21.95
N GLY A 82 -3.05 -34.84 22.82
CA GLY A 82 -2.56 -34.85 24.20
C GLY A 82 -1.14 -34.32 24.44
N LYS A 83 -0.45 -33.82 23.41
CA LYS A 83 0.91 -33.28 23.64
C LYS A 83 0.93 -31.76 23.77
N LYS A 84 1.75 -31.30 24.69
CA LYS A 84 1.99 -29.89 24.98
C LYS A 84 3.15 -29.38 24.15
N PHE A 85 3.02 -28.14 23.64
CA PHE A 85 4.04 -27.46 22.86
C PHE A 85 4.49 -26.19 23.58
N ASP A 86 5.76 -25.87 23.46
CA ASP A 86 6.30 -24.54 23.75
C ASP A 86 6.08 -23.67 22.53
N VAL A 87 5.52 -22.50 22.72
CA VAL A 87 5.12 -21.59 21.64
C VAL A 87 5.80 -20.24 21.83
N ARG A 88 6.36 -19.70 20.72
CA ARG A 88 6.95 -18.38 20.69
C ARG A 88 6.44 -17.62 19.47
N PHE A 89 5.77 -16.50 19.67
CA PHE A 89 5.45 -15.58 18.58
C PHE A 89 6.67 -14.73 18.23
N VAL A 90 6.93 -14.59 16.93
CA VAL A 90 8.09 -13.86 16.40
C VAL A 90 7.59 -12.84 15.39
N LEU A 91 7.92 -11.58 15.61
CA LEU A 91 7.61 -10.50 14.69
C LEU A 91 8.16 -10.79 13.30
N ASN A 92 7.34 -10.58 12.27
CA ASN A 92 7.82 -10.58 10.90
C ASN A 92 8.70 -9.34 10.67
N ARG A 93 10.00 -9.54 10.60
CA ARG A 93 10.97 -8.45 10.42
C ARG A 93 11.14 -8.03 8.96
N LEU A 94 10.52 -8.71 8.00
CA LEU A 94 10.73 -8.42 6.58
C LEU A 94 10.32 -6.99 6.20
N PRO A 95 9.14 -6.48 6.61
CA PRO A 95 8.78 -5.08 6.35
C PRO A 95 9.82 -4.10 6.93
N LEU A 96 10.20 -4.28 8.20
CA LEU A 96 11.18 -3.40 8.86
C LEU A 96 12.56 -3.44 8.18
N ARG A 97 13.00 -4.60 7.73
CA ARG A 97 14.26 -4.75 6.98
C ARG A 97 14.20 -4.03 5.63
N ARG A 98 13.07 -4.10 4.93
CA ARG A 98 12.87 -3.36 3.67
C ARG A 98 12.82 -1.85 3.89
N MET A 99 12.14 -1.39 4.93
CA MET A 99 12.15 0.04 5.32
C MET A 99 13.58 0.51 5.58
N HIS A 100 14.34 -0.21 6.40
CA HIS A 100 15.73 0.13 6.70
C HIS A 100 16.60 0.14 5.44
N GLN A 101 16.48 -0.88 4.60
CA GLN A 101 17.19 -0.95 3.32
C GLN A 101 16.86 0.26 2.44
N ALA A 102 15.59 0.63 2.31
CA ALA A 102 15.19 1.79 1.52
C ALA A 102 15.77 3.09 2.08
N LEU A 103 15.77 3.27 3.41
CA LEU A 103 16.32 4.47 4.04
C LEU A 103 17.83 4.60 3.86
N THR A 104 18.56 3.48 3.88
CA THR A 104 20.02 3.46 3.73
C THR A 104 20.49 3.49 2.29
N LEU A 105 19.60 3.28 1.31
CA LEU A 105 19.93 3.33 -0.10
C LEU A 105 20.40 4.73 -0.50
N LYS A 106 21.62 4.83 -1.04
CA LYS A 106 22.18 6.09 -1.53
C LYS A 106 21.57 6.39 -2.91
N THR A 107 20.68 7.35 -2.97
CA THR A 107 20.04 7.84 -4.19
C THR A 107 19.92 9.35 -4.10
N ASP A 108 20.00 10.04 -5.24
CA ASP A 108 19.60 11.45 -5.28
C ASP A 108 18.08 11.52 -5.07
N ALA A 109 17.73 11.86 -3.84
CA ALA A 109 16.36 11.83 -3.35
C ALA A 109 15.83 13.21 -2.96
N THR A 110 16.63 14.27 -3.13
CA THR A 110 16.32 15.63 -2.66
C THR A 110 14.99 16.11 -3.19
N ARG A 111 14.77 15.96 -4.49
CA ARG A 111 13.54 16.35 -5.20
C ARG A 111 12.25 15.77 -4.60
N PHE A 112 12.27 14.55 -4.13
CA PHE A 112 11.08 13.92 -3.58
C PHE A 112 11.09 13.84 -2.05
N LEU A 113 12.24 13.80 -1.39
CA LEU A 113 12.28 13.83 0.07
C LEU A 113 12.09 15.24 0.64
N PHE A 114 12.73 16.22 0.01
CA PHE A 114 12.73 17.62 0.47
C PHE A 114 12.51 18.57 -0.72
N PRO A 115 11.33 18.46 -1.39
CA PRO A 115 11.05 19.29 -2.55
C PRO A 115 11.08 20.78 -2.17
N GLU A 116 11.70 21.58 -3.05
CA GLU A 116 11.82 23.03 -2.95
C GLU A 116 11.29 23.67 -4.24
N LEU A 117 11.07 24.98 -4.25
CA LEU A 117 10.49 25.69 -5.39
C LEU A 117 11.33 25.52 -6.67
N GLU A 118 12.64 25.40 -6.56
CA GLU A 118 13.55 25.15 -7.68
C GLU A 118 13.34 23.80 -8.37
N HIS A 119 12.76 22.83 -7.66
CA HIS A 119 12.43 21.50 -8.20
C HIS A 119 11.11 21.48 -8.98
N VAL A 120 10.32 22.55 -8.91
CA VAL A 120 9.01 22.63 -9.57
C VAL A 120 9.20 22.86 -11.06
N ARG A 121 8.77 21.89 -11.87
CA ARG A 121 8.88 21.92 -13.33
C ARG A 121 7.54 22.12 -14.03
N MET A 122 6.46 22.12 -13.28
CA MET A 122 5.11 22.16 -13.80
C MET A 122 4.48 23.53 -13.58
N GLY A 123 3.88 24.10 -14.64
CA GLY A 123 2.99 25.24 -14.56
C GLY A 123 1.52 24.82 -14.42
N ARG A 124 0.61 25.77 -14.56
CA ARG A 124 -0.83 25.49 -14.62
C ARG A 124 -1.17 24.67 -15.86
N VAL A 125 -2.11 23.75 -15.71
CA VAL A 125 -2.73 23.07 -16.85
C VAL A 125 -3.43 24.09 -17.72
N ASN A 126 -3.08 24.16 -18.99
CA ASN A 126 -3.72 25.04 -19.96
C ASN A 126 -4.94 24.37 -20.59
N THR A 127 -5.73 25.17 -21.34
CA THR A 127 -6.97 24.68 -21.97
C THR A 127 -6.69 23.57 -22.99
N GLU A 128 -5.59 23.63 -23.70
CA GLU A 128 -5.19 22.61 -24.68
C GLU A 128 -4.87 21.28 -24.01
N GLN A 129 -4.09 21.32 -22.92
CA GLN A 129 -3.78 20.13 -22.13
C GLN A 129 -5.04 19.49 -21.54
N LEU A 130 -5.97 20.31 -21.05
CA LEU A 130 -7.24 19.83 -20.53
C LEU A 130 -8.11 19.20 -21.61
N SER A 131 -8.26 19.86 -22.77
CA SER A 131 -9.05 19.36 -23.90
C SER A 131 -8.46 18.09 -24.54
N SER A 132 -7.17 17.82 -24.32
CA SER A 132 -6.51 16.60 -24.78
C SER A 132 -6.91 15.35 -23.99
N ILE A 133 -7.56 15.52 -22.83
CA ILE A 133 -8.02 14.40 -21.99
C ILE A 133 -9.45 14.06 -22.36
N THR A 134 -9.65 12.89 -22.92
CA THR A 134 -10.98 12.30 -23.10
C THR A 134 -11.22 11.31 -21.98
N PRO A 135 -12.13 11.61 -21.02
CA PRO A 135 -12.35 10.73 -19.87
C PRO A 135 -12.80 9.34 -20.31
N ILE A 136 -12.09 8.33 -19.83
CA ILE A 136 -12.45 6.92 -20.06
C ILE A 136 -13.57 6.53 -19.09
N ASN A 137 -13.55 7.10 -17.88
CA ASN A 137 -14.62 6.99 -16.91
C ASN A 137 -15.52 8.23 -17.02
N ARG A 138 -16.80 8.03 -17.40
CA ARG A 138 -17.78 9.11 -17.58
C ARG A 138 -17.95 9.98 -16.34
N LEU A 139 -17.88 9.40 -15.15
CA LEU A 139 -18.03 10.14 -13.89
C LEU A 139 -16.95 11.21 -13.68
N ILE A 140 -15.76 11.03 -14.25
CA ILE A 140 -14.68 12.03 -14.21
C ILE A 140 -14.95 13.17 -15.17
N GLY A 141 -15.62 12.90 -16.29
CA GLY A 141 -15.98 13.94 -17.25
C GLY A 141 -16.95 14.99 -16.70
N GLU A 142 -17.72 14.64 -15.67
CA GLU A 142 -18.68 15.51 -14.98
C GLU A 142 -18.04 16.29 -13.81
N ASP A 143 -16.83 15.91 -13.39
CA ASP A 143 -16.09 16.53 -12.28
C ASP A 143 -14.85 17.25 -12.82
N TYR A 144 -14.98 18.56 -12.97
CA TYR A 144 -13.91 19.41 -13.49
C TYR A 144 -12.60 19.31 -12.69
N GLU A 145 -12.66 19.19 -11.37
CA GLU A 145 -11.49 19.12 -10.52
C GLU A 145 -10.74 17.79 -10.70
N GLN A 146 -11.48 16.68 -10.82
CA GLN A 146 -10.90 15.39 -11.15
C GLN A 146 -10.28 15.38 -12.54
N LEU A 147 -10.96 15.97 -13.53
CA LEU A 147 -10.45 16.08 -14.90
C LEU A 147 -9.15 16.90 -14.95
N MET A 148 -9.12 18.05 -14.28
CA MET A 148 -7.93 18.90 -14.13
C MET A 148 -6.79 18.15 -13.46
N THR A 149 -7.09 17.36 -12.44
CA THR A 149 -6.10 16.54 -11.73
C THR A 149 -5.49 15.49 -12.65
N VAL A 150 -6.32 14.80 -13.43
CA VAL A 150 -5.86 13.81 -14.43
C VAL A 150 -4.98 14.50 -15.48
N ALA A 151 -5.42 15.65 -16.03
CA ALA A 151 -4.64 16.42 -16.99
C ALA A 151 -3.27 16.83 -16.42
N ALA A 152 -3.25 17.31 -15.18
CA ALA A 152 -2.03 17.69 -14.49
C ALA A 152 -1.04 16.53 -14.38
N ILE A 153 -1.50 15.34 -13.98
CA ILE A 153 -0.64 14.15 -13.86
C ILE A 153 -0.14 13.69 -15.22
N VAL A 154 -1.01 13.65 -16.22
CA VAL A 154 -0.67 13.18 -17.58
C VAL A 154 0.34 14.09 -18.29
N HIS A 155 0.28 15.38 -18.01
CA HIS A 155 1.19 16.38 -18.60
C HIS A 155 2.35 16.75 -17.67
N GLN A 156 2.49 16.08 -16.53
CA GLN A 156 3.58 16.34 -15.59
C GLN A 156 4.95 16.01 -16.24
N PRO A 157 5.87 16.98 -16.33
CA PRO A 157 7.20 16.71 -16.86
C PRO A 157 7.93 15.62 -16.06
N PRO A 158 8.71 14.76 -16.73
CA PRO A 158 9.50 13.75 -16.03
C PRO A 158 10.44 14.36 -14.99
N GLY A 159 10.50 13.75 -13.82
CA GLY A 159 11.33 14.22 -12.72
C GLY A 159 10.80 15.44 -11.98
N SER A 160 9.51 15.71 -12.04
CA SER A 160 8.84 16.73 -11.22
C SER A 160 8.81 16.35 -9.74
N VAL A 161 8.52 17.33 -8.87
CA VAL A 161 8.21 17.08 -7.46
C VAL A 161 7.00 16.13 -7.34
N PRO A 162 6.87 15.39 -6.24
CA PRO A 162 5.72 14.52 -6.04
C PRO A 162 4.40 15.27 -6.20
N PHE A 163 3.48 14.70 -6.97
CA PHE A 163 2.15 15.24 -7.14
C PHE A 163 1.22 14.71 -6.05
N ILE A 164 0.43 15.58 -5.43
CA ILE A 164 -0.46 15.19 -4.33
C ILE A 164 -1.91 15.35 -4.76
N ILE A 165 -2.68 14.26 -4.69
CA ILE A 165 -4.13 14.24 -4.80
C ILE A 165 -4.69 14.25 -3.38
N PHE A 166 -5.20 15.39 -2.96
CA PHE A 166 -5.78 15.56 -1.64
C PHE A 166 -7.29 15.65 -1.73
N GLY A 167 -8.00 14.80 -1.01
CA GLY A 167 -9.46 14.84 -0.92
C GLY A 167 -9.90 14.72 0.52
N PRO A 168 -10.17 15.84 1.20
CA PRO A 168 -10.66 15.80 2.58
C PRO A 168 -12.05 15.16 2.62
N SER A 169 -12.30 14.35 3.64
CA SER A 169 -13.66 13.92 3.97
C SER A 169 -14.47 15.17 4.35
N VAL A 170 -15.68 15.26 3.86
CA VAL A 170 -16.56 16.45 3.91
C VAL A 170 -16.76 17.05 5.32
N HIS A 171 -16.45 16.32 6.38
CA HIS A 171 -16.62 16.79 7.75
C HIS A 171 -15.76 17.99 8.18
N VAL A 172 -14.74 18.39 7.45
CA VAL A 172 -13.76 19.39 7.94
C VAL A 172 -14.01 20.81 7.44
N TYR A 173 -14.73 20.98 6.32
CA TYR A 173 -14.90 22.32 5.73
C TYR A 173 -16.20 23.05 6.14
N PHE A 174 -17.16 22.36 6.78
CA PHE A 174 -18.42 23.00 7.20
C PHE A 174 -18.33 23.87 8.44
N TYR A 175 -17.23 23.83 9.19
CA TYR A 175 -17.11 24.60 10.44
C TYR A 175 -16.69 26.06 10.25
N SER A 176 -16.31 26.49 9.04
CA SER A 176 -15.82 27.86 8.85
C SER A 176 -16.75 28.79 8.07
N VAL A 177 -17.83 28.32 7.45
CA VAL A 177 -18.66 29.19 6.57
C VAL A 177 -20.17 29.13 6.80
N VAL A 178 -20.74 28.06 7.37
CA VAL A 178 -22.21 28.05 7.61
C VAL A 178 -22.58 27.28 8.88
N SER A 179 -22.92 28.01 9.92
CA SER A 179 -23.73 27.53 11.02
C SER A 179 -25.19 27.44 10.54
N VAL A 180 -25.67 26.30 10.21
CA VAL A 180 -27.04 25.86 10.01
C VAL A 180 -27.09 24.91 8.78
N ILE A 181 -27.09 23.61 9.05
CA ILE A 181 -28.01 22.63 8.45
C ILE A 181 -27.67 21.27 9.08
N HIS A 182 -28.71 20.63 9.61
CA HIS A 182 -28.70 19.32 10.25
C HIS A 182 -28.34 18.18 9.29
N ASP A 183 -27.70 17.16 9.85
CA ASP A 183 -27.61 15.76 9.41
C ASP A 183 -27.59 15.51 7.89
N VAL A 184 -26.39 15.52 7.32
CA VAL A 184 -26.15 14.80 6.06
C VAL A 184 -25.12 13.70 6.32
N ASN A 185 -25.58 12.47 6.26
CA ASN A 185 -24.79 11.24 6.30
C ASN A 185 -23.82 11.24 5.11
N CYS A 186 -22.66 11.89 5.23
CA CYS A 186 -21.64 11.97 4.20
C CYS A 186 -20.88 10.65 4.10
N ARG A 187 -21.19 9.88 3.06
CA ARG A 187 -20.45 8.66 2.73
C ARG A 187 -18.99 8.97 2.39
N PRO A 188 -18.00 8.18 2.86
CA PRO A 188 -16.61 8.32 2.48
C PRO A 188 -16.45 8.03 0.98
N GLY A 189 -15.86 8.96 0.21
CA GLY A 189 -15.62 8.75 -1.21
C GLY A 189 -15.42 10.02 -2.03
N THR A 190 -14.27 10.70 -1.88
CA THR A 190 -13.91 11.88 -2.70
C THR A 190 -13.46 11.53 -4.12
N GLY A 191 -13.53 10.26 -4.53
CA GLY A 191 -13.11 9.84 -5.89
C GLY A 191 -11.59 9.71 -6.10
N LYS A 192 -10.73 9.86 -5.08
CA LYS A 192 -9.26 9.79 -5.21
C LYS A 192 -8.78 8.56 -5.98
N THR A 193 -9.18 7.37 -5.57
CA THR A 193 -8.81 6.12 -6.27
C THR A 193 -9.32 6.08 -7.71
N ILE A 194 -10.49 6.66 -7.99
CA ILE A 194 -11.03 6.75 -9.35
C ILE A 194 -10.14 7.67 -10.20
N THR A 195 -9.73 8.80 -9.65
CA THR A 195 -8.82 9.76 -10.32
C THR A 195 -7.45 9.13 -10.57
N VAL A 196 -6.90 8.39 -9.59
CA VAL A 196 -5.63 7.62 -9.75
C VAL A 196 -5.76 6.62 -10.91
N VAL A 197 -6.81 5.82 -10.92
CA VAL A 197 -7.06 4.81 -11.96
C VAL A 197 -7.22 5.45 -13.34
N GLU A 198 -7.94 6.57 -13.43
CA GLU A 198 -8.09 7.31 -14.69
C GLU A 198 -6.74 7.86 -15.17
N ALA A 199 -5.97 8.50 -14.31
CA ALA A 199 -4.64 9.01 -14.66
C ALA A 199 -3.71 7.88 -15.17
N ILE A 200 -3.72 6.71 -14.53
CA ILE A 200 -3.00 5.53 -14.98
C ILE A 200 -3.45 5.12 -16.39
N ARG A 201 -4.75 5.03 -16.62
CA ARG A 201 -5.29 4.63 -17.95
C ARG A 201 -4.95 5.64 -19.04
N GLN A 202 -5.03 6.93 -18.76
CA GLN A 202 -4.67 8.00 -19.68
C GLN A 202 -3.17 7.98 -20.03
N LEU A 203 -2.29 7.81 -19.04
CA LEU A 203 -0.85 7.65 -19.25
C LEU A 203 -0.53 6.45 -20.16
N LEU A 204 -1.18 5.31 -19.92
CA LEU A 204 -1.00 4.10 -20.74
C LEU A 204 -1.53 4.24 -22.16
N ALA A 205 -2.62 4.98 -22.36
CA ALA A 205 -3.20 5.24 -23.67
C ALA A 205 -2.30 6.17 -24.50
N ARG A 206 -1.67 7.14 -23.85
CA ARG A 206 -0.87 8.18 -24.50
C ARG A 206 0.50 7.68 -24.95
N ASP A 207 1.19 6.87 -24.14
CA ASP A 207 2.52 6.39 -24.44
C ASP A 207 2.65 4.87 -24.19
N PRO A 208 2.90 4.09 -25.24
CA PRO A 208 3.08 2.64 -25.14
C PRO A 208 4.31 2.22 -24.32
N LYS A 209 5.27 3.12 -24.09
CA LYS A 209 6.49 2.84 -23.30
C LYS A 209 6.29 3.05 -21.80
N VAL A 210 5.21 3.68 -21.37
CA VAL A 210 4.92 3.93 -19.95
C VAL A 210 4.76 2.62 -19.20
N SER A 211 5.49 2.49 -18.10
CA SER A 211 5.36 1.42 -17.11
C SER A 211 5.12 2.02 -15.74
N ILE A 212 4.17 1.47 -14.99
CA ILE A 212 3.64 2.06 -13.77
C ILE A 212 3.73 1.06 -12.61
N LEU A 213 4.21 1.56 -11.47
CA LEU A 213 4.10 0.88 -10.18
C LEU A 213 3.02 1.57 -9.34
N ALA A 214 1.92 0.88 -9.06
CA ALA A 214 0.85 1.41 -8.22
C ALA A 214 0.84 0.69 -6.86
N CYS A 215 0.97 1.45 -5.79
CA CYS A 215 1.09 0.93 -4.43
C CYS A 215 -0.03 1.42 -3.52
N ALA A 216 -0.28 0.67 -2.45
CA ALA A 216 -1.12 1.08 -1.34
C ALA A 216 -0.60 0.49 -0.02
N PRO A 217 -0.93 1.05 1.16
CA PRO A 217 -0.46 0.53 2.44
C PRO A 217 -1.04 -0.84 2.80
N SER A 218 -2.22 -1.17 2.30
CA SER A 218 -2.92 -2.43 2.60
C SER A 218 -3.19 -3.28 1.36
N ASN A 219 -3.44 -4.59 1.57
CA ASN A 219 -3.84 -5.48 0.48
C ASN A 219 -5.20 -5.10 -0.09
N SER A 220 -6.16 -4.70 0.75
CA SER A 220 -7.51 -4.30 0.31
C SER A 220 -7.47 -3.08 -0.61
N ALA A 221 -6.69 -2.05 -0.26
CA ALA A 221 -6.52 -0.87 -1.11
C ALA A 221 -5.79 -1.19 -2.42
N ALA A 222 -4.73 -2.00 -2.38
CA ALA A 222 -4.04 -2.45 -3.59
C ALA A 222 -4.93 -3.32 -4.49
N ASP A 223 -5.74 -4.21 -3.90
CA ASP A 223 -6.71 -5.01 -4.65
C ASP A 223 -7.76 -4.14 -5.34
N LEU A 224 -8.24 -3.09 -4.68
CA LEU A 224 -9.20 -2.15 -5.28
C LEU A 224 -8.62 -1.46 -6.52
N ILE A 225 -7.36 -1.03 -6.47
CA ILE A 225 -6.67 -0.47 -7.66
C ILE A 225 -6.61 -1.53 -8.77
N ALA A 226 -6.15 -2.76 -8.45
CA ALA A 226 -6.04 -3.83 -9.44
C ALA A 226 -7.40 -4.21 -10.05
N GLN A 227 -8.47 -4.28 -9.24
CA GLN A 227 -9.82 -4.56 -9.71
C GLN A 227 -10.31 -3.50 -10.71
N ARG A 228 -10.06 -2.23 -10.44
CA ARG A 228 -10.44 -1.13 -11.33
C ARG A 228 -9.62 -1.11 -12.62
N LEU A 229 -8.37 -1.58 -12.57
CA LEU A 229 -7.48 -1.68 -13.74
C LEU A 229 -7.59 -3.02 -14.50
N ARG A 230 -8.44 -3.96 -14.07
CA ARG A 230 -8.57 -5.30 -14.70
C ARG A 230 -8.90 -5.27 -16.19
N VAL A 231 -9.51 -4.18 -16.66
CA VAL A 231 -9.80 -3.95 -18.08
C VAL A 231 -8.55 -4.00 -18.97
N LEU A 232 -7.35 -3.79 -18.41
CA LEU A 232 -6.08 -3.91 -19.13
C LEU A 232 -5.73 -5.35 -19.49
N GLY A 233 -6.36 -6.34 -18.84
CA GLY A 233 -6.07 -7.75 -19.02
C GLY A 233 -4.80 -8.23 -18.32
N PRO A 234 -4.66 -9.58 -18.15
CA PRO A 234 -3.58 -10.19 -17.40
C PRO A 234 -2.22 -10.17 -18.11
N SER A 235 -2.18 -9.75 -19.37
CA SER A 235 -0.92 -9.52 -20.10
C SER A 235 -0.26 -8.18 -19.77
N GLN A 236 -1.04 -7.19 -19.34
CA GLN A 236 -0.54 -5.83 -19.06
C GLN A 236 -0.54 -5.48 -17.57
N LEU A 237 -1.43 -6.09 -16.78
CA LEU A 237 -1.59 -5.84 -15.35
C LEU A 237 -1.11 -7.04 -14.55
N PHE A 238 -0.30 -6.78 -13.53
CA PHE A 238 0.13 -7.79 -12.56
C PHE A 238 -0.12 -7.34 -11.13
N ARG A 239 -0.82 -8.17 -10.33
CA ARG A 239 -1.01 -7.96 -8.89
C ARG A 239 0.06 -8.73 -8.12
N LEU A 240 1.12 -8.03 -7.73
CA LEU A 240 2.24 -8.57 -6.99
C LEU A 240 1.89 -8.74 -5.51
N ASN A 241 1.83 -9.97 -5.04
CA ASN A 241 1.51 -10.34 -3.67
C ASN A 241 2.73 -10.82 -2.90
N ALA A 242 2.72 -10.62 -1.58
CA ALA A 242 3.69 -11.26 -0.70
C ALA A 242 3.39 -12.76 -0.59
N ALA A 243 4.42 -13.60 -0.52
CA ALA A 243 4.25 -15.06 -0.35
C ALA A 243 3.52 -15.43 0.96
N SER A 244 3.57 -14.55 1.97
CA SER A 244 2.87 -14.73 3.25
C SER A 244 1.38 -14.40 3.20
N ARG A 245 0.89 -13.76 2.12
CA ARG A 245 -0.53 -13.47 1.96
C ARG A 245 -1.33 -14.76 1.81
N GLU A 246 -2.48 -14.82 2.44
CA GLU A 246 -3.39 -15.94 2.28
C GLU A 246 -4.15 -15.85 0.95
N TYR A 247 -4.18 -16.98 0.20
CA TYR A 247 -4.85 -17.06 -1.09
C TYR A 247 -6.34 -16.70 -1.02
N LYS A 248 -7.04 -17.15 0.02
CA LYS A 248 -8.47 -16.90 0.21
C LYS A 248 -8.83 -15.43 0.35
N THR A 249 -7.88 -14.60 0.78
CA THR A 249 -8.10 -13.15 0.93
C THR A 249 -7.98 -12.39 -0.39
N LEU A 250 -7.53 -13.06 -1.45
CA LEU A 250 -7.50 -12.46 -2.78
C LEU A 250 -8.89 -12.54 -3.42
N PRO A 251 -9.45 -11.42 -3.89
CA PRO A 251 -10.67 -11.43 -4.69
C PRO A 251 -10.56 -12.36 -5.90
N GLU A 252 -11.59 -13.16 -6.15
CA GLU A 252 -11.57 -14.16 -7.24
C GLU A 252 -11.25 -13.55 -8.60
N ILE A 253 -11.79 -12.37 -8.88
CA ILE A 253 -11.59 -11.64 -10.13
C ILE A 253 -10.13 -11.20 -10.38
N LEU A 254 -9.26 -11.31 -9.38
CA LEU A 254 -7.82 -11.00 -9.48
C LEU A 254 -6.94 -12.24 -9.61
N ARG A 255 -7.49 -13.44 -9.62
CA ARG A 255 -6.71 -14.70 -9.68
C ARG A 255 -5.85 -14.79 -10.93
N ASP A 256 -6.36 -14.34 -12.07
CA ASP A 256 -5.64 -14.36 -13.35
C ASP A 256 -4.54 -13.28 -13.44
N PHE A 257 -4.57 -12.31 -12.55
CA PHE A 257 -3.63 -11.18 -12.51
C PHE A 257 -2.45 -11.40 -11.56
N THR A 258 -2.28 -12.59 -11.02
CA THR A 258 -1.21 -12.92 -10.08
C THR A 258 -0.61 -14.29 -10.39
N LEU A 259 0.44 -14.65 -9.65
CA LEU A 259 1.12 -15.92 -9.85
C LEU A 259 1.06 -16.74 -8.57
N PHE A 260 0.81 -18.04 -8.72
CA PHE A 260 0.84 -19.02 -7.64
C PHE A 260 1.80 -20.17 -7.97
N ASN A 261 2.34 -20.79 -6.94
CA ASN A 261 2.94 -22.11 -7.04
C ASN A 261 1.86 -23.21 -6.82
N GLY A 262 2.25 -24.47 -7.00
CA GLY A 262 1.35 -25.61 -6.84
C GLY A 262 0.65 -25.75 -5.47
N ASN A 263 1.08 -24.97 -4.46
CA ASN A 263 0.54 -24.99 -3.09
C ASN A 263 -0.31 -23.75 -2.77
N LEU A 264 -0.83 -23.03 -3.76
CA LEU A 264 -1.58 -21.79 -3.61
C LEU A 264 -0.82 -20.70 -2.83
N VAL A 265 0.51 -20.73 -2.86
CA VAL A 265 1.37 -19.70 -2.33
C VAL A 265 1.68 -18.71 -3.44
N PHE A 266 1.53 -17.43 -3.18
CA PHE A 266 1.87 -16.40 -4.16
C PHE A 266 3.34 -16.48 -4.53
N ALA A 267 3.58 -16.53 -5.83
CA ALA A 267 4.92 -16.59 -6.40
C ALA A 267 5.31 -15.25 -7.02
N THR A 268 6.60 -15.00 -7.03
CA THR A 268 7.19 -13.84 -7.68
C THR A 268 7.54 -14.21 -9.12
N PRO A 269 7.17 -13.42 -10.14
CA PRO A 269 7.55 -13.68 -11.52
C PRO A 269 9.06 -13.51 -11.73
N SER A 270 9.60 -14.09 -12.82
CA SER A 270 10.96 -13.77 -13.24
C SER A 270 11.07 -12.29 -13.64
N ILE A 271 12.31 -11.77 -13.64
CA ILE A 271 12.58 -10.37 -14.02
C ILE A 271 12.10 -10.06 -15.44
N GLU A 272 12.28 -11.00 -16.37
CA GLU A 272 11.88 -10.86 -17.77
C GLU A 272 10.36 -10.79 -17.90
N ARG A 273 9.63 -11.59 -17.11
CA ARG A 273 8.18 -11.57 -17.07
C ARG A 273 7.66 -10.30 -16.40
N LEU A 274 8.28 -9.89 -15.27
CA LEU A 274 7.86 -8.69 -14.56
C LEU A 274 7.98 -7.43 -15.42
N LYS A 275 9.06 -7.31 -16.21
CA LYS A 275 9.30 -6.18 -17.09
C LYS A 275 8.32 -6.06 -18.27
N LYS A 276 7.58 -7.11 -18.60
CA LYS A 276 6.56 -7.09 -19.65
C LYS A 276 5.25 -6.46 -19.22
N TYR A 277 4.99 -6.40 -17.92
CA TYR A 277 3.78 -5.78 -17.42
C TYR A 277 3.87 -4.26 -17.49
N ARG A 278 2.83 -3.64 -18.01
CA ARG A 278 2.73 -2.18 -18.05
C ARG A 278 2.31 -1.58 -16.72
N VAL A 279 1.55 -2.34 -15.93
CA VAL A 279 1.17 -1.94 -14.57
C VAL A 279 1.45 -3.08 -13.60
N VAL A 280 2.19 -2.76 -12.56
CA VAL A 280 2.39 -3.64 -11.40
C VAL A 280 1.70 -3.01 -10.21
N VAL A 281 0.74 -3.72 -9.61
CA VAL A 281 0.04 -3.28 -8.40
C VAL A 281 0.53 -4.08 -7.20
N ALA A 282 0.95 -3.39 -6.14
CA ALA A 282 1.54 -4.01 -4.95
C ALA A 282 1.12 -3.30 -3.66
N THR A 283 1.37 -3.90 -2.50
CA THR A 283 1.46 -3.09 -1.28
C THR A 283 2.77 -2.30 -1.26
N CYS A 284 2.85 -1.19 -0.52
CA CYS A 284 4.08 -0.40 -0.39
C CYS A 284 5.29 -1.29 -0.02
N VAL A 285 5.11 -2.23 0.92
CA VAL A 285 6.16 -3.18 1.32
C VAL A 285 6.54 -4.13 0.19
N SER A 286 5.57 -4.61 -0.61
CA SER A 286 5.83 -5.51 -1.74
C SER A 286 6.37 -4.76 -2.97
N GLY A 287 6.17 -3.44 -3.05
CA GLY A 287 6.68 -2.58 -4.11
C GLY A 287 8.20 -2.56 -4.23
N GLY A 288 8.92 -2.99 -3.19
CA GLY A 288 10.38 -3.19 -3.24
C GLY A 288 10.84 -4.54 -3.81
N ILE A 289 9.92 -5.48 -4.09
CA ILE A 289 10.27 -6.79 -4.65
C ILE A 289 10.95 -6.66 -6.03
N PRO A 290 10.50 -5.81 -6.96
CA PRO A 290 11.16 -5.64 -8.26
C PRO A 290 12.65 -5.28 -8.13
N HIS A 291 13.00 -4.40 -7.19
CA HIS A 291 14.41 -4.08 -6.91
C HIS A 291 15.19 -5.32 -6.44
N GLY A 292 14.61 -6.11 -5.53
CA GLY A 292 15.21 -7.36 -5.06
C GLY A 292 15.42 -8.42 -6.16
N LEU A 293 14.66 -8.36 -7.24
CA LEU A 293 14.82 -9.17 -8.44
C LEU A 293 15.87 -8.63 -9.41
N GLY A 294 16.40 -7.42 -9.19
CA GLY A 294 17.37 -6.77 -10.07
C GLY A 294 16.72 -5.88 -11.13
N VAL A 295 15.45 -5.50 -10.99
CA VAL A 295 14.85 -4.44 -11.82
C VAL A 295 15.52 -3.11 -11.48
N ARG A 296 16.03 -2.41 -12.50
CA ARG A 296 16.74 -1.13 -12.32
C ARG A 296 15.79 -0.01 -11.93
N GLN A 297 16.29 0.97 -11.18
CA GLN A 297 15.59 2.23 -10.96
C GLN A 297 15.25 2.89 -12.30
N GLY A 298 14.11 3.61 -12.36
CA GLY A 298 13.63 4.22 -13.60
C GLY A 298 12.93 3.26 -14.56
N HIS A 299 12.82 1.97 -14.25
CA HIS A 299 11.99 1.05 -15.05
C HIS A 299 10.52 1.49 -15.07
N PHE A 300 10.00 1.93 -13.93
CA PHE A 300 8.67 2.53 -13.84
C PHE A 300 8.80 4.04 -14.03
N SER A 301 8.14 4.56 -15.06
CA SER A 301 8.07 6.01 -15.32
C SER A 301 7.26 6.75 -14.25
N HIS A 302 6.30 6.06 -13.64
CA HIS A 302 5.44 6.61 -12.61
C HIS A 302 5.30 5.64 -11.43
N ILE A 303 5.30 6.20 -10.22
CA ILE A 303 4.97 5.48 -8.98
C ILE A 303 3.76 6.17 -8.35
N PHE A 304 2.66 5.44 -8.22
CA PHE A 304 1.45 5.89 -7.54
C PHE A 304 1.39 5.25 -6.16
N ILE A 305 1.01 6.05 -5.14
CA ILE A 305 0.68 5.53 -3.81
C ILE A 305 -0.70 6.05 -3.43
N ASP A 306 -1.68 5.15 -3.44
CA ASP A 306 -3.03 5.45 -2.95
C ASP A 306 -3.12 5.20 -1.44
N GLU A 307 -4.04 5.88 -0.76
CA GLU A 307 -4.17 5.88 0.71
C GLU A 307 -2.85 6.28 1.41
N ALA A 308 -2.08 7.19 0.80
CA ALA A 308 -0.76 7.60 1.27
C ALA A 308 -0.76 8.27 2.66
N GLY A 309 -1.93 8.77 3.11
CA GLY A 309 -2.11 9.30 4.47
C GLY A 309 -1.98 8.22 5.55
N GLN A 310 -2.31 6.97 5.24
CA GLN A 310 -2.24 5.82 6.16
C GLN A 310 -0.87 5.10 6.12
N CYS A 311 0.01 5.49 5.19
CA CYS A 311 1.29 4.85 4.96
C CYS A 311 2.37 5.49 5.83
N MET A 312 3.12 4.71 6.61
CA MET A 312 4.33 5.22 7.26
C MET A 312 5.31 5.73 6.20
N GLU A 313 6.03 6.81 6.49
CA GLU A 313 7.00 7.33 5.52
C GLU A 313 8.03 6.28 5.07
N PRO A 314 8.65 5.48 5.97
CA PRO A 314 9.57 4.42 5.54
C PRO A 314 8.92 3.36 4.65
N ASP A 315 7.62 3.06 4.81
CA ASP A 315 6.92 2.12 3.92
C ASP A 315 6.77 2.68 2.51
N ALA A 316 6.39 3.96 2.38
CA ALA A 316 6.32 4.64 1.09
C ALA A 316 7.71 4.67 0.41
N MET A 317 8.77 4.90 1.21
CA MET A 317 10.14 4.93 0.71
C MET A 317 10.62 3.58 0.18
N ILE A 318 10.02 2.45 0.56
CA ILE A 318 10.38 1.15 -0.02
C ILE A 318 10.20 1.18 -1.54
N SER A 319 9.02 1.53 -2.03
CA SER A 319 8.74 1.59 -3.47
C SER A 319 9.44 2.78 -4.14
N ILE A 320 9.44 3.94 -3.51
CA ILE A 320 10.00 5.16 -4.10
C ILE A 320 11.52 5.05 -4.24
N LYS A 321 12.26 4.90 -3.12
CA LYS A 321 13.73 4.92 -3.16
C LYS A 321 14.34 3.73 -3.88
N THR A 322 13.66 2.58 -3.91
CA THR A 322 14.18 1.40 -4.61
C THR A 322 13.92 1.43 -6.12
N MET A 323 12.87 2.12 -6.58
CA MET A 323 12.45 2.05 -7.99
C MET A 323 12.50 3.38 -8.73
N ALA A 324 12.41 4.53 -8.06
CA ALA A 324 12.48 5.83 -8.71
C ALA A 324 13.94 6.20 -9.10
N ASP A 325 14.08 6.80 -10.26
CA ASP A 325 15.26 7.53 -10.68
C ASP A 325 14.97 9.03 -10.76
N LYS A 326 15.88 9.81 -11.34
CA LYS A 326 15.74 11.26 -11.52
C LYS A 326 14.59 11.68 -12.45
N TRP A 327 14.02 10.76 -13.24
CA TRP A 327 12.94 11.04 -14.20
C TRP A 327 11.59 10.47 -13.78
N THR A 328 11.57 9.58 -12.81
CA THR A 328 10.34 8.95 -12.34
C THR A 328 9.42 9.97 -11.67
N ASN A 329 8.16 10.05 -12.11
CA ASN A 329 7.14 10.85 -11.45
C ASN A 329 6.49 10.07 -10.29
N ILE A 330 6.20 10.77 -9.21
CA ILE A 330 5.59 10.20 -8.01
C ILE A 330 4.25 10.88 -7.79
N VAL A 331 3.19 10.09 -7.61
CA VAL A 331 1.84 10.57 -7.34
C VAL A 331 1.35 9.95 -6.03
N LEU A 332 0.96 10.80 -5.10
CA LEU A 332 0.45 10.42 -3.79
C LEU A 332 -1.02 10.79 -3.70
N ALA A 333 -1.90 9.85 -3.46
CA ALA A 333 -3.31 10.11 -3.20
C ALA A 333 -3.65 9.77 -1.76
N GLY A 334 -4.35 10.64 -1.05
CA GLY A 334 -4.71 10.39 0.34
C GLY A 334 -5.38 11.57 1.03
N ASP A 335 -5.61 11.38 2.32
CA ASP A 335 -6.16 12.40 3.20
C ASP A 335 -5.30 12.47 4.46
N SER A 336 -4.66 13.62 4.69
CA SER A 336 -3.81 13.85 5.86
C SER A 336 -4.62 14.06 7.16
N LYS A 337 -5.93 14.21 7.06
CA LYS A 337 -6.85 14.44 8.18
C LYS A 337 -7.59 13.17 8.61
N GLN A 338 -7.49 12.09 7.84
CA GLN A 338 -7.97 10.77 8.25
C GLN A 338 -6.97 10.08 9.16
N LEU A 339 -7.27 8.82 9.53
CA LEU A 339 -6.37 8.02 10.36
C LEU A 339 -4.97 7.98 9.73
N GLY A 340 -4.00 8.44 10.49
CA GLY A 340 -2.59 8.35 10.12
C GLY A 340 -2.05 6.92 10.18
N PRO A 341 -0.74 6.75 9.95
CA PRO A 341 -0.09 5.45 10.05
C PRO A 341 -0.27 4.81 11.42
N SER A 342 -0.59 3.51 11.45
CA SER A 342 -0.68 2.74 12.67
C SER A 342 0.72 2.37 13.17
N VAL A 343 1.16 2.99 14.27
CA VAL A 343 2.47 2.76 14.89
C VAL A 343 2.31 2.15 16.27
N ARG A 344 2.83 0.94 16.48
CA ARG A 344 2.70 0.21 17.73
C ARG A 344 3.60 0.73 18.85
N SER A 345 4.76 1.26 18.50
CA SER A 345 5.72 1.76 19.48
C SER A 345 5.37 3.19 19.86
N HIS A 346 5.00 3.43 21.12
CA HIS A 346 4.78 4.78 21.63
C HIS A 346 6.00 5.69 21.44
N VAL A 347 7.20 5.14 21.63
CA VAL A 347 8.46 5.88 21.41
C VAL A 347 8.62 6.27 19.94
N ALA A 348 8.40 5.33 19.02
CA ALA A 348 8.50 5.63 17.59
C ALA A 348 7.42 6.62 17.14
N SER A 349 6.21 6.54 17.71
CA SER A 349 5.14 7.51 17.46
C SER A 349 5.52 8.90 17.97
N ALA A 350 6.05 9.02 19.17
CA ALA A 350 6.54 10.28 19.74
C ALA A 350 7.69 10.90 18.93
N LEU A 351 8.50 10.05 18.29
CA LEU A 351 9.58 10.48 17.39
C LEU A 351 9.09 10.78 15.95
N GLY A 352 7.78 10.74 15.69
CA GLY A 352 7.18 11.21 14.44
C GLY A 352 6.91 10.11 13.41
N LEU A 353 7.10 8.82 13.72
CA LEU A 353 6.79 7.73 12.78
C LEU A 353 5.29 7.63 12.44
N ASN A 354 4.42 8.23 13.26
CA ASN A 354 2.98 8.35 13.04
C ASN A 354 2.60 9.44 12.02
N LYS A 355 3.56 10.21 11.51
CA LYS A 355 3.34 11.14 10.41
C LYS A 355 3.60 10.43 9.08
N SER A 356 2.63 10.49 8.17
CA SER A 356 2.83 9.93 6.83
C SER A 356 3.74 10.83 5.99
N TYR A 357 4.34 10.25 4.96
CA TYR A 357 5.09 11.00 3.95
C TYR A 357 4.23 12.10 3.30
N LEU A 358 2.97 11.79 2.97
CA LEU A 358 2.00 12.76 2.47
C LEU A 358 1.85 13.96 3.41
N THR A 359 1.61 13.70 4.70
CA THR A 359 1.43 14.76 5.71
C THR A 359 2.68 15.64 5.85
N ARG A 360 3.86 15.02 5.79
CA ARG A 360 5.12 15.77 5.87
C ARG A 360 5.34 16.63 4.62
N LEU A 361 5.05 16.13 3.44
CA LEU A 361 5.16 16.92 2.20
C LEU A 361 4.20 18.09 2.19
N MET A 362 2.94 17.89 2.58
CA MET A 362 1.93 18.96 2.63
C MET A 362 2.28 20.11 3.56
N ALA A 363 3.20 19.91 4.50
CA ALA A 363 3.72 20.97 5.37
C ALA A 363 4.87 21.78 4.75
N ARG A 364 5.33 21.44 3.54
CA ARG A 364 6.38 22.16 2.84
C ARG A 364 5.81 23.31 2.02
N GLU A 365 6.60 24.39 1.88
CA GLU A 365 6.22 25.62 1.15
C GLU A 365 5.74 25.34 -0.29
N VAL A 366 6.37 24.40 -0.98
CA VAL A 366 5.99 23.96 -2.35
C VAL A 366 4.53 23.56 -2.45
N TYR A 367 3.93 23.11 -1.35
CA TYR A 367 2.55 22.64 -1.27
C TYR A 367 1.63 23.59 -0.51
N ASP A 368 2.08 24.79 -0.12
CA ASP A 368 1.24 25.77 0.57
C ASP A 368 0.32 26.46 -0.44
N LEU A 369 -0.98 26.16 -0.35
CA LEU A 369 -2.01 26.77 -1.19
C LEU A 369 -2.21 28.28 -0.95
N ARG A 370 -1.70 28.82 0.17
CA ARG A 370 -1.87 30.24 0.55
C ARG A 370 -0.82 31.15 -0.08
N THR A 371 0.35 30.63 -0.40
CA THR A 371 1.44 31.41 -1.03
C THR A 371 1.26 31.58 -2.53
N ALA A 372 0.23 30.97 -3.10
CA ALA A 372 -0.09 30.99 -4.53
C ALA A 372 -0.76 32.30 -4.98
N THR A 373 -0.23 33.47 -4.61
CA THR A 373 -0.62 34.75 -5.20
C THR A 373 -0.12 34.87 -6.63
N GLY A 374 -0.98 34.51 -7.60
CA GLY A 374 -0.77 34.75 -9.03
C GLY A 374 -0.16 33.61 -9.85
N THR A 375 0.65 32.74 -9.29
CA THR A 375 1.23 31.57 -9.96
C THR A 375 1.00 30.31 -9.12
N THR A 376 -0.18 29.72 -9.22
CA THR A 376 -0.46 28.48 -8.50
C THR A 376 0.34 27.34 -9.12
N TYR A 377 1.40 26.94 -8.47
CA TYR A 377 2.09 25.69 -8.81
C TYR A 377 1.23 24.53 -8.30
N LEU A 378 0.44 23.96 -9.18
CA LEU A 378 -0.49 22.86 -8.87
C LEU A 378 0.28 21.55 -8.72
N SER A 379 1.09 21.44 -7.69
CA SER A 379 1.57 20.15 -7.20
C SER A 379 0.56 19.48 -6.26
N ILE A 380 -0.52 20.18 -5.88
CA ILE A 380 -1.66 19.66 -5.13
C ILE A 380 -2.93 19.84 -5.96
N ALA A 381 -3.67 18.77 -6.15
CA ALA A 381 -5.06 18.84 -6.60
C ALA A 381 -6.00 18.59 -5.41
N LEU A 382 -6.87 19.56 -5.17
CA LEU A 382 -7.91 19.46 -4.14
C LEU A 382 -9.16 18.88 -4.78
N LEU A 383 -9.52 17.66 -4.42
CA LEU A 383 -10.76 17.05 -4.85
C LEU A 383 -11.86 17.38 -3.84
N GLN A 384 -12.70 18.35 -4.17
CA GLN A 384 -13.91 18.66 -3.43
C GLN A 384 -15.09 17.92 -4.07
N THR A 385 -15.78 17.10 -3.31
CA THR A 385 -17.01 16.48 -3.77
C THR A 385 -18.16 17.45 -3.50
N LEU A 386 -18.39 18.38 -4.38
CA LEU A 386 -19.67 19.07 -4.48
C LEU A 386 -20.60 18.15 -5.30
N ARG A 387 -21.25 17.21 -4.65
CA ARG A 387 -22.46 16.64 -5.23
C ARG A 387 -23.53 17.72 -5.15
N LYS A 388 -23.81 18.34 -6.27
CA LYS A 388 -25.10 19.00 -6.46
C LYS A 388 -26.16 17.93 -6.32
N PHE A 389 -27.08 18.13 -5.38
CA PHE A 389 -28.34 17.41 -5.28
C PHE A 389 -29.21 17.73 -6.47
#